data_667143c9a16c88921df350cab0bee9ea
#
_entry.id   667143c9a16c88921df350cab0bee9ea
#
_cell.length_a   1.000
_cell.length_b   1.000
_cell.length_c   1.000
_cell.angle_alpha   90.00
_cell.angle_beta   90.00
_cell.angle_gamma   90.00
#
_symmetry.space_group_name_H-M   'P 1'
#
loop_
_entity.id
_entity.type
_entity.pdbx_description
1 polymer ?
#
loop_
_entity_poly.entity_id
_entity_poly.type
_entity_poly.pdbx_seq_one_letter_code
_entity_poly.pdbx_strand_id
1 'polypeptide(L)'
;MSKTALLFAGQGAQAVGMGKDLAEKYPSARAWFDRAHAALGYDLAAICFNGPDAELTKTENAQPGIFLVSWVAFQLLKEHVPDLKFDATAGLSLGEFTALAAAGVMSFEDGLRVTRQRGKFMQEACDATRGGMAAVIGLDEAPTREVCADAGVVLANLNCPGQLVISGETERIARAVELAKAKGARRAIALPVAGAYHSPLMENAKARLQAELAEITIAAPSVPVISNVTALPQGTPSGISSRLVEQVTSPVLWETSMRYLLAHDFTRFIELGPGTALSGFMKRIDKNAQMLNVADVASLETTVKALGA
;
A
#
# COMPACT_ATOMS: atom_id res chain seq x y z
N MET A 1 18.11 -20.58 -7.30
CA MET A 1 18.52 -19.15 -7.23
C MET A 1 17.55 -18.45 -6.30
N SER A 2 18.03 -17.53 -5.48
CA SER A 2 17.19 -16.72 -4.58
C SER A 2 16.26 -15.81 -5.39
N LYS A 3 14.94 -15.89 -5.15
CA LYS A 3 13.95 -15.03 -5.81
C LYS A 3 13.83 -13.70 -5.08
N THR A 4 13.58 -12.64 -5.84
CA THR A 4 13.41 -11.27 -5.33
C THR A 4 11.97 -10.79 -5.56
N ALA A 5 11.34 -10.22 -4.53
CA ALA A 5 10.06 -9.53 -4.64
C ALA A 5 10.21 -8.02 -4.38
N LEU A 6 9.55 -7.21 -5.20
CA LEU A 6 9.42 -5.77 -4.95
C LEU A 6 8.13 -5.52 -4.15
N LEU A 7 8.24 -4.74 -3.08
CA LEU A 7 7.15 -4.40 -2.19
C LEU A 7 6.87 -2.89 -2.26
N PHE A 8 5.60 -2.51 -2.40
CA PHE A 8 5.22 -1.10 -2.56
C PHE A 8 4.41 -0.59 -1.36
N ALA A 9 4.83 0.57 -0.85
CA ALA A 9 4.26 1.20 0.31
C ALA A 9 2.76 1.51 0.14
N GLY A 10 2.02 1.44 1.23
CA GLY A 10 0.60 1.79 1.31
C GLY A 10 0.34 3.11 2.06
N GLN A 11 -0.93 3.49 2.15
CA GLN A 11 -1.36 4.68 2.87
C GLN A 11 -0.93 4.60 4.35
N GLY A 12 -0.52 5.73 4.91
CA GLY A 12 0.12 5.83 6.23
C GLY A 12 1.65 5.93 6.16
N ALA A 13 2.25 5.69 4.98
CA ALA A 13 3.68 5.87 4.75
C ALA A 13 4.05 7.31 4.34
N GLN A 14 3.08 8.12 3.93
CA GLN A 14 3.31 9.50 3.49
C GLN A 14 3.90 10.36 4.61
N ALA A 15 4.82 11.21 4.24
CA ALA A 15 5.39 12.25 5.10
C ALA A 15 5.77 13.46 4.24
N VAL A 16 5.60 14.67 4.78
CA VAL A 16 6.07 15.89 4.11
C VAL A 16 7.59 15.78 3.90
N GLY A 17 8.03 16.07 2.68
CA GLY A 17 9.40 15.89 2.23
C GLY A 17 9.64 14.61 1.43
N MET A 18 8.69 13.66 1.37
CA MET A 18 8.86 12.42 0.64
C MET A 18 9.19 12.64 -0.84
N GLY A 19 10.27 12.00 -1.31
CA GLY A 19 10.75 12.06 -2.69
C GLY A 19 11.44 13.36 -3.08
N LYS A 20 11.56 14.37 -2.19
CA LYS A 20 12.16 15.65 -2.48
C LYS A 20 13.64 15.52 -2.79
N ASP A 21 14.38 14.84 -1.94
CA ASP A 21 15.82 14.60 -2.10
C ASP A 21 16.15 13.81 -3.38
N LEU A 22 15.29 12.83 -3.73
CA LEU A 22 15.39 12.08 -4.98
C LEU A 22 15.22 13.01 -6.20
N ALA A 23 14.21 13.90 -6.17
CA ALA A 23 13.94 14.85 -7.25
C ALA A 23 15.04 15.94 -7.36
N GLU A 24 15.63 16.33 -6.24
CA GLU A 24 16.73 17.31 -6.22
C GLU A 24 18.04 16.71 -6.73
N LYS A 25 18.33 15.44 -6.43
CA LYS A 25 19.58 14.79 -6.81
C LYS A 25 19.55 14.20 -8.21
N TYR A 26 18.44 13.64 -8.66
CA TYR A 26 18.34 12.90 -9.92
C TYR A 26 17.38 13.57 -10.91
N PRO A 27 17.91 14.09 -12.06
CA PRO A 27 17.05 14.69 -13.11
C PRO A 27 15.98 13.74 -13.65
N SER A 28 16.28 12.43 -13.72
CA SER A 28 15.33 11.39 -14.12
C SER A 28 14.16 11.27 -13.15
N ALA A 29 14.42 11.38 -11.83
CA ALA A 29 13.37 11.43 -10.82
C ALA A 29 12.51 12.69 -10.99
N ARG A 30 13.12 13.86 -11.16
CA ARG A 30 12.40 15.12 -11.38
C ARG A 30 11.45 15.04 -12.58
N ALA A 31 11.88 14.42 -13.67
CA ALA A 31 11.05 14.24 -14.86
C ALA A 31 9.77 13.44 -14.57
N TRP A 32 9.78 12.48 -13.64
CA TRP A 32 8.58 11.76 -13.24
C TRP A 32 7.59 12.64 -12.45
N PHE A 33 8.09 13.53 -11.59
CA PHE A 33 7.22 14.51 -10.92
C PHE A 33 6.60 15.49 -11.91
N ASP A 34 7.36 15.94 -12.92
CA ASP A 34 6.84 16.82 -13.98
C ASP A 34 5.78 16.11 -14.84
N ARG A 35 5.98 14.82 -15.16
CA ARG A 35 4.97 13.98 -15.83
C ARG A 35 3.70 13.82 -14.97
N ALA A 36 3.85 13.65 -13.66
CA ALA A 36 2.71 13.57 -12.75
C ALA A 36 1.91 14.87 -12.73
N HIS A 37 2.58 16.03 -12.71
CA HIS A 37 1.95 17.34 -12.83
C HIS A 37 1.13 17.44 -14.13
N ALA A 38 1.71 17.07 -15.25
CA ALA A 38 1.03 17.08 -16.55
C ALA A 38 -0.19 16.16 -16.59
N ALA A 39 -0.10 14.95 -16.01
CA ALA A 39 -1.18 13.97 -15.98
C ALA A 39 -2.34 14.34 -15.06
N LEU A 40 -2.05 15.00 -13.93
CA LEU A 40 -3.03 15.34 -12.90
C LEU A 40 -3.61 16.74 -13.03
N GLY A 41 -2.89 17.67 -13.68
CA GLY A 41 -3.27 19.06 -13.83
C GLY A 41 -3.11 19.90 -12.55
N TYR A 42 -2.38 19.41 -11.54
CA TYR A 42 -2.03 20.15 -10.33
C TYR A 42 -0.66 19.69 -9.78
N ASP A 43 -0.07 20.51 -8.91
CA ASP A 43 1.29 20.25 -8.39
C ASP A 43 1.27 19.32 -7.17
N LEU A 44 1.16 18.00 -7.43
CA LEU A 44 1.27 16.97 -6.40
C LEU A 44 2.67 16.95 -5.78
N ALA A 45 3.72 17.30 -6.54
CA ALA A 45 5.08 17.35 -6.03
C ALA A 45 5.21 18.40 -4.92
N ALA A 46 4.64 19.59 -5.09
CA ALA A 46 4.65 20.62 -4.06
C ALA A 46 3.97 20.13 -2.76
N ILE A 47 2.87 19.39 -2.86
CA ILE A 47 2.19 18.80 -1.70
C ILE A 47 3.08 17.74 -1.03
N CYS A 48 3.73 16.86 -1.80
CA CYS A 48 4.64 15.85 -1.26
C CYS A 48 5.86 16.48 -0.58
N PHE A 49 6.46 17.50 -1.20
CA PHE A 49 7.73 18.09 -0.76
C PHE A 49 7.58 19.08 0.38
N ASN A 50 6.52 19.87 0.37
CA ASN A 50 6.37 21.04 1.23
C ASN A 50 5.11 21.00 2.10
N GLY A 51 4.19 20.06 1.86
CA GLY A 51 2.93 19.95 2.60
C GLY A 51 1.93 21.08 2.25
N PRO A 52 1.11 21.51 3.22
CA PRO A 52 1.14 21.10 4.63
C PRO A 52 0.71 19.66 4.86
N ASP A 53 1.06 19.08 6.03
CA ASP A 53 0.74 17.69 6.38
C ASP A 53 -0.75 17.37 6.27
N ALA A 54 -1.61 18.28 6.69
CA ALA A 54 -3.06 18.14 6.57
C ALA A 54 -3.53 18.00 5.11
N GLU A 55 -2.83 18.61 4.15
CA GLU A 55 -3.14 18.49 2.72
C GLU A 55 -2.63 17.17 2.14
N LEU A 56 -1.42 16.78 2.53
CA LEU A 56 -0.82 15.51 2.11
C LEU A 56 -1.59 14.30 2.68
N THR A 57 -2.14 14.41 3.88
CA THR A 57 -2.86 13.32 4.55
C THR A 57 -4.26 13.08 3.96
N LYS A 58 -4.86 14.06 3.25
CA LYS A 58 -6.10 13.81 2.50
C LYS A 58 -5.90 12.62 1.57
N THR A 59 -6.85 11.68 1.61
CA THR A 59 -6.73 10.41 0.88
C THR A 59 -6.55 10.62 -0.63
N GLU A 60 -7.17 11.67 -1.20
CA GLU A 60 -7.05 12.07 -2.61
C GLU A 60 -5.65 12.57 -3.01
N ASN A 61 -4.81 13.00 -2.05
CA ASN A 61 -3.43 13.40 -2.26
C ASN A 61 -2.44 12.33 -1.78
N ALA A 62 -2.73 11.69 -0.64
CA ALA A 62 -1.86 10.67 -0.08
C ALA A 62 -1.68 9.47 -1.03
N GLN A 63 -2.77 8.98 -1.63
CA GLN A 63 -2.69 7.82 -2.51
C GLN A 63 -1.85 8.09 -3.77
N PRO A 64 -2.14 9.09 -4.60
CA PRO A 64 -1.30 9.36 -5.76
C PRO A 64 0.11 9.85 -5.37
N GLY A 65 0.29 10.50 -4.22
CA GLY A 65 1.61 10.91 -3.73
C GLY A 65 2.50 9.72 -3.39
N ILE A 66 1.99 8.71 -2.66
CA ILE A 66 2.72 7.48 -2.36
C ILE A 66 2.97 6.67 -3.63
N PHE A 67 1.98 6.57 -4.53
CA PHE A 67 2.16 5.92 -5.84
C PHE A 67 3.32 6.56 -6.61
N LEU A 68 3.34 7.89 -6.74
CA LEU A 68 4.36 8.64 -7.45
C LEU A 68 5.76 8.43 -6.86
N VAL A 69 5.92 8.59 -5.54
CA VAL A 69 7.22 8.42 -4.87
C VAL A 69 7.71 6.98 -4.97
N SER A 70 6.81 6.00 -4.82
CA SER A 70 7.14 4.58 -4.97
C SER A 70 7.53 4.23 -6.41
N TRP A 71 6.86 4.83 -7.40
CA TRP A 71 7.24 4.69 -8.80
C TRP A 71 8.60 5.29 -9.10
N VAL A 72 8.90 6.50 -8.58
CA VAL A 72 10.21 7.14 -8.71
C VAL A 72 11.29 6.27 -8.10
N ALA A 73 11.09 5.74 -6.90
CA ALA A 73 12.01 4.80 -6.25
C ALA A 73 12.29 3.56 -7.12
N PHE A 74 11.24 3.00 -7.72
CA PHE A 74 11.35 1.86 -8.65
C PHE A 74 12.17 2.21 -9.91
N GLN A 75 11.90 3.35 -10.54
CA GLN A 75 12.61 3.76 -11.76
C GLN A 75 14.08 4.06 -11.48
N LEU A 76 14.40 4.75 -10.38
CA LEU A 76 15.78 5.00 -9.97
C LEU A 76 16.53 3.70 -9.66
N LEU A 77 15.88 2.75 -8.96
CA LEU A 77 16.50 1.45 -8.71
C LEU A 77 16.84 0.73 -10.02
N LYS A 78 15.93 0.74 -11.01
CA LYS A 78 16.21 0.18 -12.35
C LYS A 78 17.30 0.91 -13.11
N GLU A 79 17.38 2.22 -12.98
CA GLU A 79 18.43 3.03 -13.62
C GLU A 79 19.82 2.71 -13.05
N HIS A 80 19.92 2.53 -11.72
CA HIS A 80 21.19 2.26 -11.05
C HIS A 80 21.56 0.77 -11.02
N VAL A 81 20.60 -0.12 -11.24
CA VAL A 81 20.79 -1.58 -11.32
C VAL A 81 20.14 -2.07 -12.63
N PRO A 82 20.75 -1.85 -13.82
CA PRO A 82 20.13 -2.18 -15.11
C PRO A 82 19.74 -3.66 -15.24
N ASP A 83 20.51 -4.55 -14.64
CA ASP A 83 20.28 -5.99 -14.64
C ASP A 83 19.38 -6.48 -13.47
N LEU A 84 18.66 -5.56 -12.81
CA LEU A 84 17.75 -5.90 -11.72
C LEU A 84 16.72 -6.93 -12.17
N LYS A 85 16.81 -8.13 -11.59
CA LYS A 85 15.80 -9.17 -11.75
C LYS A 85 14.93 -9.22 -10.50
N PHE A 86 13.63 -9.24 -10.72
CA PHE A 86 12.64 -9.50 -9.69
C PHE A 86 11.60 -10.46 -10.23
N ASP A 87 11.10 -11.33 -9.37
CA ASP A 87 10.30 -12.49 -9.74
C ASP A 87 8.82 -12.32 -9.35
N ALA A 88 8.51 -11.32 -8.52
CA ALA A 88 7.14 -10.94 -8.16
C ALA A 88 7.09 -9.49 -7.67
N THR A 89 5.87 -8.94 -7.63
CA THR A 89 5.58 -7.69 -6.97
C THR A 89 4.40 -7.84 -6.00
N ALA A 90 4.38 -7.05 -4.93
CA ALA A 90 3.26 -6.93 -4.01
C ALA A 90 3.18 -5.49 -3.47
N GLY A 91 2.01 -5.07 -3.02
CA GLY A 91 1.85 -3.74 -2.43
C GLY A 91 0.72 -3.72 -1.42
N LEU A 92 0.85 -2.92 -0.37
CA LEU A 92 -0.14 -2.82 0.69
C LEU A 92 -1.27 -1.88 0.27
N SER A 93 -2.50 -2.38 0.09
CA SER A 93 -3.67 -1.59 -0.29
C SER A 93 -3.41 -0.73 -1.53
N LEU A 94 -3.19 0.57 -1.39
CA LEU A 94 -2.76 1.44 -2.48
C LEU A 94 -1.52 0.91 -3.22
N GLY A 95 -0.54 0.38 -2.49
CA GLY A 95 0.69 -0.15 -3.07
C GLY A 95 0.46 -1.26 -4.10
N GLU A 96 -0.68 -1.96 -4.06
CA GLU A 96 -1.03 -2.96 -5.08
C GLU A 96 -1.17 -2.33 -6.47
N PHE A 97 -1.66 -1.09 -6.58
CA PHE A 97 -1.70 -0.35 -7.84
C PHE A 97 -0.30 -0.04 -8.37
N THR A 98 0.62 0.34 -7.48
CA THR A 98 2.04 0.55 -7.86
C THR A 98 2.69 -0.77 -8.27
N ALA A 99 2.42 -1.86 -7.55
CA ALA A 99 2.91 -3.20 -7.88
C ALA A 99 2.43 -3.66 -9.27
N LEU A 100 1.16 -3.41 -9.60
CA LEU A 100 0.59 -3.69 -10.91
C LEU A 100 1.23 -2.83 -12.01
N ALA A 101 1.41 -1.53 -11.79
CA ALA A 101 2.09 -0.66 -12.74
C ALA A 101 3.55 -1.09 -12.97
N ALA A 102 4.28 -1.46 -11.91
CA ALA A 102 5.66 -1.96 -12.00
C ALA A 102 5.76 -3.30 -12.76
N ALA A 103 4.71 -4.13 -12.70
CA ALA A 103 4.58 -5.36 -13.47
C ALA A 103 4.04 -5.14 -14.92
N GLY A 104 3.84 -3.90 -15.34
CA GLY A 104 3.41 -3.54 -16.69
C GLY A 104 1.90 -3.73 -16.95
N VAL A 105 1.09 -3.85 -15.90
CA VAL A 105 -0.37 -4.06 -16.02
C VAL A 105 -1.09 -2.79 -16.48
N MET A 106 -0.61 -1.63 -16.05
CA MET A 106 -1.15 -0.32 -16.44
C MET A 106 -0.02 0.69 -16.62
N SER A 107 -0.26 1.76 -17.36
CA SER A 107 0.69 2.85 -17.52
C SER A 107 0.89 3.63 -16.21
N PHE A 108 1.99 4.37 -16.11
CA PHE A 108 2.23 5.27 -14.99
C PHE A 108 1.10 6.30 -14.83
N GLU A 109 0.70 6.91 -15.94
CA GLU A 109 -0.33 7.94 -15.97
C GLU A 109 -1.71 7.38 -15.55
N ASP A 110 -2.05 6.17 -16.03
CA ASP A 110 -3.29 5.51 -15.64
C ASP A 110 -3.30 5.13 -14.16
N GLY A 111 -2.20 4.53 -13.67
CA GLY A 111 -2.04 4.20 -12.25
C GLY A 111 -2.15 5.44 -11.36
N LEU A 112 -1.52 6.54 -11.76
CA LEU A 112 -1.57 7.80 -11.03
C LEU A 112 -2.99 8.39 -10.99
N ARG A 113 -3.70 8.42 -12.14
CA ARG A 113 -5.08 8.92 -12.21
C ARG A 113 -6.05 8.05 -11.42
N VAL A 114 -5.96 6.72 -11.59
CA VAL A 114 -6.82 5.78 -10.87
C VAL A 114 -6.61 5.87 -9.36
N THR A 115 -5.36 5.95 -8.88
CA THR A 115 -5.09 6.08 -7.43
C THR A 115 -5.60 7.40 -6.87
N ARG A 116 -5.53 8.50 -7.63
CA ARG A 116 -6.16 9.77 -7.23
C ARG A 116 -7.68 9.64 -7.12
N GLN A 117 -8.33 9.06 -8.13
CA GLN A 117 -9.78 8.88 -8.12
C GLN A 117 -10.22 7.92 -7.01
N ARG A 118 -9.49 6.82 -6.80
CA ARG A 118 -9.71 5.90 -5.68
C ARG A 118 -9.63 6.65 -4.35
N GLY A 119 -8.59 7.49 -4.17
CA GLY A 119 -8.43 8.32 -2.97
C GLY A 119 -9.61 9.26 -2.76
N LYS A 120 -10.07 9.92 -3.81
CA LYS A 120 -11.22 10.80 -3.77
C LYS A 120 -12.52 10.05 -3.40
N PHE A 121 -12.79 8.92 -4.05
CA PHE A 121 -13.99 8.12 -3.77
C PHE A 121 -14.02 7.57 -2.35
N MET A 122 -12.87 7.15 -1.85
CA MET A 122 -12.73 6.68 -0.47
C MET A 122 -12.85 7.84 0.54
N GLN A 123 -12.35 9.05 0.22
CA GLN A 123 -12.55 10.25 1.05
C GLN A 123 -14.03 10.61 1.14
N GLU A 124 -14.74 10.67 0.02
CA GLU A 124 -16.17 10.95 -0.01
C GLU A 124 -17.00 9.91 0.77
N ALA A 125 -16.60 8.63 0.72
CA ALA A 125 -17.21 7.58 1.55
C ALA A 125 -16.93 7.81 3.05
N CYS A 126 -15.74 8.29 3.41
CA CYS A 126 -15.41 8.67 4.78
C CYS A 126 -16.28 9.85 5.25
N ASP A 127 -16.43 10.88 4.41
CA ASP A 127 -17.21 12.09 4.73
C ASP A 127 -18.72 11.79 4.88
N ALA A 128 -19.21 10.78 4.16
CA ALA A 128 -20.60 10.33 4.23
C ALA A 128 -20.91 9.40 5.42
N THR A 129 -19.88 8.92 6.13
CA THR A 129 -20.03 7.94 7.21
C THR A 129 -19.22 8.35 8.45
N ARG A 130 -19.63 7.89 9.64
CA ARG A 130 -18.83 8.04 10.86
C ARG A 130 -18.00 6.76 11.08
N GLY A 131 -16.96 6.61 10.27
CA GLY A 131 -16.08 5.46 10.32
C GLY A 131 -14.76 5.74 11.02
N GLY A 132 -14.07 4.66 11.43
CA GLY A 132 -12.75 4.71 12.01
C GLY A 132 -12.04 3.36 11.94
N MET A 133 -10.78 3.35 12.34
CA MET A 133 -9.95 2.15 12.41
C MET A 133 -9.20 2.11 13.73
N ALA A 134 -8.80 0.91 14.17
CA ALA A 134 -7.91 0.74 15.31
C ALA A 134 -6.85 -0.33 15.02
N ALA A 135 -5.63 -0.08 15.51
CA ALA A 135 -4.56 -1.08 15.53
C ALA A 135 -4.71 -1.95 16.78
N VAL A 136 -4.71 -3.26 16.59
CA VAL A 136 -4.69 -4.28 17.66
C VAL A 136 -3.32 -4.95 17.65
N ILE A 137 -2.59 -4.81 18.76
CA ILE A 137 -1.20 -5.25 18.87
C ILE A 137 -1.08 -6.29 20.00
N GLY A 138 -0.44 -7.42 19.68
CA GLY A 138 -0.18 -8.50 20.66
C GLY A 138 -1.37 -9.43 20.87
N LEU A 139 -2.36 -9.40 20.00
CA LEU A 139 -3.47 -10.35 19.93
C LEU A 139 -3.43 -11.05 18.56
N ASP A 140 -3.68 -12.35 18.54
CA ASP A 140 -3.68 -13.15 17.32
C ASP A 140 -5.00 -12.98 16.52
N GLU A 141 -5.02 -13.50 15.31
CA GLU A 141 -6.14 -13.33 14.39
C GLU A 141 -7.46 -13.90 14.94
N ALA A 142 -7.45 -15.13 15.47
CA ALA A 142 -8.68 -15.76 15.93
C ALA A 142 -9.40 -14.96 17.06
N PRO A 143 -8.74 -14.59 18.16
CA PRO A 143 -9.38 -13.75 19.18
C PRO A 143 -9.70 -12.33 18.68
N THR A 144 -8.98 -11.79 17.69
CA THR A 144 -9.34 -10.51 17.09
C THR A 144 -10.60 -10.62 16.22
N ARG A 145 -10.82 -11.74 15.53
CA ARG A 145 -12.07 -12.01 14.81
C ARG A 145 -13.27 -12.10 15.75
N GLU A 146 -13.09 -12.69 16.94
CA GLU A 146 -14.14 -12.69 17.97
C GLU A 146 -14.46 -11.27 18.44
N VAL A 147 -13.43 -10.44 18.70
CA VAL A 147 -13.63 -9.00 19.01
C VAL A 147 -14.43 -8.30 17.91
N CYS A 148 -14.10 -8.57 16.64
CA CYS A 148 -14.81 -7.99 15.51
C CYS A 148 -16.30 -8.40 15.50
N ALA A 149 -16.58 -9.68 15.71
CA ALA A 149 -17.96 -10.19 15.77
C ALA A 149 -18.75 -9.56 16.93
N ASP A 150 -18.16 -9.53 18.13
CA ASP A 150 -18.79 -8.99 19.34
C ASP A 150 -19.04 -7.48 19.27
N ALA A 151 -18.17 -6.74 18.56
CA ALA A 151 -18.29 -5.28 18.39
C ALA A 151 -19.06 -4.87 17.12
N GLY A 152 -19.25 -5.76 16.15
CA GLY A 152 -19.85 -5.44 14.86
C GLY A 152 -18.93 -4.62 13.96
N VAL A 153 -17.61 -4.91 13.98
CA VAL A 153 -16.58 -4.33 13.11
C VAL A 153 -15.92 -5.42 12.27
N VAL A 154 -15.00 -5.07 11.37
CA VAL A 154 -14.31 -6.04 10.51
C VAL A 154 -12.79 -5.98 10.67
N LEU A 155 -12.11 -7.08 10.35
CA LEU A 155 -10.67 -7.05 10.11
C LEU A 155 -10.41 -6.32 8.79
N ALA A 156 -9.57 -5.29 8.84
CA ALA A 156 -9.17 -4.49 7.68
C ALA A 156 -7.78 -4.86 7.16
N ASN A 157 -6.80 -5.10 8.07
CA ASN A 157 -5.45 -5.51 7.67
C ASN A 157 -4.95 -6.62 8.60
N LEU A 158 -4.38 -7.65 7.98
CA LEU A 158 -3.57 -8.66 8.64
C LEU A 158 -2.10 -8.40 8.27
N ASN A 159 -1.44 -7.52 9.04
CA ASN A 159 -0.13 -6.96 8.64
C ASN A 159 1.03 -7.93 8.93
N CYS A 160 1.09 -8.47 10.13
CA CYS A 160 2.10 -9.43 10.55
C CYS A 160 1.68 -10.06 11.89
N PRO A 161 2.35 -11.13 12.40
CA PRO A 161 2.01 -11.75 13.67
C PRO A 161 1.82 -10.76 14.80
N GLY A 162 0.62 -10.77 15.40
CA GLY A 162 0.22 -9.88 16.48
C GLY A 162 0.17 -8.38 16.12
N GLN A 163 -0.06 -8.04 14.84
CA GLN A 163 -0.36 -6.66 14.43
C GLN A 163 -1.45 -6.65 13.36
N LEU A 164 -2.66 -6.40 13.81
CA LEU A 164 -3.88 -6.39 13.02
C LEU A 164 -4.52 -5.00 13.06
N VAL A 165 -5.34 -4.71 12.06
CA VAL A 165 -6.14 -3.47 12.03
C VAL A 165 -7.60 -3.84 11.85
N ILE A 166 -8.46 -3.22 12.65
CA ILE A 166 -9.91 -3.36 12.59
C ILE A 166 -10.55 -2.07 12.08
N SER A 167 -11.70 -2.19 11.43
CA SER A 167 -12.39 -1.09 10.74
C SER A 167 -13.89 -1.18 10.92
N GLY A 168 -14.57 -0.03 11.07
CA GLY A 168 -16.01 0.03 11.25
C GLY A 168 -16.50 1.39 11.72
N GLU A 169 -17.74 1.47 12.19
CA GLU A 169 -18.31 2.68 12.77
C GLU A 169 -17.50 3.13 14.01
N THR A 170 -17.31 4.44 14.17
CA THR A 170 -16.46 5.01 15.24
C THR A 170 -16.84 4.53 16.64
N GLU A 171 -18.12 4.47 16.96
CA GLU A 171 -18.60 4.00 18.26
C GLU A 171 -18.32 2.51 18.48
N ARG A 172 -18.45 1.71 17.40
CA ARG A 172 -18.14 0.27 17.43
C ARG A 172 -16.63 0.03 17.53
N ILE A 173 -15.81 0.87 16.89
CA ILE A 173 -14.34 0.83 17.03
C ILE A 173 -13.95 1.10 18.50
N ALA A 174 -14.55 2.10 19.16
CA ALA A 174 -14.27 2.37 20.57
C ALA A 174 -14.60 1.13 21.45
N ARG A 175 -15.74 0.48 21.22
CA ARG A 175 -16.11 -0.79 21.90
C ARG A 175 -15.12 -1.91 21.58
N ALA A 176 -14.73 -2.07 20.32
CA ALA A 176 -13.77 -3.10 19.89
C ALA A 176 -12.40 -2.93 20.56
N VAL A 177 -11.94 -1.69 20.73
CA VAL A 177 -10.69 -1.36 21.44
C VAL A 177 -10.75 -1.87 22.88
N GLU A 178 -11.83 -1.65 23.60
CA GLU A 178 -11.97 -2.14 24.99
C GLU A 178 -12.09 -3.68 25.05
N LEU A 179 -12.83 -4.30 24.14
CA LEU A 179 -12.92 -5.76 24.03
C LEU A 179 -11.55 -6.38 23.71
N ALA A 180 -10.78 -5.78 22.80
CA ALA A 180 -9.44 -6.27 22.46
C ALA A 180 -8.48 -6.22 23.68
N LYS A 181 -8.53 -5.15 24.45
CA LYS A 181 -7.77 -5.04 25.71
C LYS A 181 -8.19 -6.12 26.72
N ALA A 182 -9.49 -6.31 26.90
CA ALA A 182 -10.03 -7.33 27.79
C ALA A 182 -9.66 -8.76 27.38
N LYS A 183 -9.51 -9.02 26.05
CA LYS A 183 -9.02 -10.29 25.52
C LYS A 183 -7.48 -10.43 25.51
N GLY A 184 -6.75 -9.46 26.06
CA GLY A 184 -5.30 -9.54 26.28
C GLY A 184 -4.45 -8.89 25.18
N ALA A 185 -5.02 -8.04 24.34
CA ALA A 185 -4.23 -7.23 23.42
C ALA A 185 -3.23 -6.37 24.23
N ARG A 186 -1.95 -6.42 23.86
CA ARG A 186 -0.92 -5.60 24.50
C ARG A 186 -1.20 -4.10 24.32
N ARG A 187 -1.74 -3.71 23.15
CA ARG A 187 -2.22 -2.37 22.83
C ARG A 187 -3.38 -2.47 21.84
N ALA A 188 -4.40 -1.66 22.06
CA ALA A 188 -5.47 -1.42 21.08
C ALA A 188 -5.70 0.09 21.02
N ILE A 189 -5.48 0.70 19.86
CA ILE A 189 -5.39 2.17 19.70
C ILE A 189 -6.13 2.59 18.44
N ALA A 190 -7.04 3.55 18.57
CA ALA A 190 -7.66 4.20 17.43
C ALA A 190 -6.60 4.89 16.56
N LEU A 191 -6.71 4.73 15.25
CA LEU A 191 -5.81 5.32 14.28
C LEU A 191 -6.31 6.70 13.85
N PRO A 192 -5.42 7.67 13.60
CA PRO A 192 -5.77 9.00 13.09
C PRO A 192 -6.04 8.93 11.57
N VAL A 193 -7.14 8.29 11.17
CA VAL A 193 -7.55 8.10 9.77
C VAL A 193 -8.90 8.73 9.52
N ALA A 194 -9.17 9.11 8.26
CA ALA A 194 -10.41 9.80 7.88
C ALA A 194 -11.66 8.91 8.01
N GLY A 195 -11.53 7.58 7.96
CA GLY A 195 -12.69 6.70 7.98
C GLY A 195 -12.36 5.21 8.07
N ALA A 196 -13.35 4.38 7.78
CA ALA A 196 -13.31 2.93 7.93
C ALA A 196 -12.88 2.23 6.63
N TYR A 197 -11.62 2.37 6.24
CA TYR A 197 -11.09 1.69 5.05
C TYR A 197 -11.20 0.16 5.17
N HIS A 198 -11.29 -0.51 4.03
CA HIS A 198 -11.39 -1.98 3.95
C HIS A 198 -12.58 -2.56 4.74
N SER A 199 -13.69 -1.83 4.76
CA SER A 199 -14.93 -2.23 5.42
C SER A 199 -16.15 -1.98 4.52
N PRO A 200 -17.34 -2.52 4.85
CA PRO A 200 -18.57 -2.23 4.11
C PRO A 200 -18.93 -0.74 4.01
N LEU A 201 -18.41 0.12 4.89
CA LEU A 201 -18.62 1.57 4.83
C LEU A 201 -17.98 2.23 3.59
N MET A 202 -17.09 1.51 2.89
CA MET A 202 -16.49 1.94 1.62
C MET A 202 -17.27 1.48 0.37
N GLU A 203 -18.43 0.83 0.51
CA GLU A 203 -19.16 0.22 -0.62
C GLU A 203 -19.45 1.23 -1.76
N ASN A 204 -19.80 2.47 -1.40
CA ASN A 204 -20.08 3.53 -2.39
C ASN A 204 -18.88 3.88 -3.29
N ALA A 205 -17.66 3.56 -2.88
CA ALA A 205 -16.46 3.79 -3.68
C ALA A 205 -16.26 2.71 -4.77
N LYS A 206 -16.82 1.51 -4.61
CA LYS A 206 -16.59 0.35 -5.52
C LYS A 206 -17.08 0.59 -6.93
N ALA A 207 -18.34 0.99 -7.11
CA ALA A 207 -18.93 1.18 -8.44
C ALA A 207 -18.19 2.27 -9.22
N ARG A 208 -17.75 3.33 -8.53
CA ARG A 208 -17.00 4.44 -9.13
C ARG A 208 -15.59 4.00 -9.52
N LEU A 209 -14.90 3.25 -8.65
CA LEU A 209 -13.58 2.69 -8.97
C LEU A 209 -13.68 1.70 -10.14
N GLN A 210 -14.75 0.91 -10.21
CA GLN A 210 -15.00 0.00 -11.34
C GLN A 210 -15.13 0.77 -12.66
N ALA A 211 -15.84 1.89 -12.65
CA ALA A 211 -15.98 2.75 -13.83
C ALA A 211 -14.61 3.32 -14.27
N GLU A 212 -13.79 3.82 -13.33
CA GLU A 212 -12.45 4.33 -13.63
C GLU A 212 -11.52 3.23 -14.20
N LEU A 213 -11.58 2.02 -13.65
CA LEU A 213 -10.80 0.89 -14.14
C LEU A 213 -11.25 0.40 -15.53
N ALA A 214 -12.48 0.67 -15.92
CA ALA A 214 -12.98 0.36 -17.27
C ALA A 214 -12.45 1.33 -18.36
N GLU A 215 -12.00 2.52 -17.96
CA GLU A 215 -11.45 3.54 -18.87
C GLU A 215 -9.96 3.35 -19.18
N ILE A 216 -9.29 2.39 -18.53
CA ILE A 216 -7.87 2.14 -18.74
C ILE A 216 -7.61 0.75 -19.33
N THR A 217 -6.46 0.60 -19.99
CA THR A 217 -6.01 -0.71 -20.45
C THR A 217 -5.35 -1.47 -19.31
N ILE A 218 -5.90 -2.64 -18.98
CA ILE A 218 -5.31 -3.60 -18.03
C ILE A 218 -4.70 -4.75 -18.82
N ALA A 219 -3.37 -4.83 -18.82
CA ALA A 219 -2.61 -5.89 -19.49
C ALA A 219 -2.34 -7.07 -18.54
N ALA A 220 -1.85 -8.17 -19.09
CA ALA A 220 -1.33 -9.27 -18.28
C ALA A 220 -0.01 -8.83 -17.60
N PRO A 221 0.21 -9.18 -16.32
CA PRO A 221 1.44 -8.82 -15.61
C PRO A 221 2.65 -9.58 -16.18
N SER A 222 3.78 -8.89 -16.29
CA SER A 222 5.07 -9.47 -16.74
C SER A 222 5.70 -10.40 -15.68
N VAL A 223 5.37 -10.20 -14.41
CA VAL A 223 5.72 -11.05 -13.26
C VAL A 223 4.49 -11.18 -12.35
N PRO A 224 4.38 -12.26 -11.54
CA PRO A 224 3.30 -12.39 -10.59
C PRO A 224 3.14 -11.16 -9.69
N VAL A 225 1.92 -10.65 -9.57
CA VAL A 225 1.52 -9.62 -8.61
C VAL A 225 0.63 -10.26 -7.56
N ILE A 226 0.96 -10.12 -6.28
CA ILE A 226 0.19 -10.76 -5.20
C ILE A 226 -1.00 -9.89 -4.81
N SER A 227 -2.19 -10.47 -4.90
CA SER A 227 -3.46 -9.81 -4.56
C SER A 227 -3.62 -9.64 -3.05
N ASN A 228 -4.03 -8.46 -2.61
CA ASN A 228 -4.36 -8.22 -1.21
C ASN A 228 -5.58 -9.02 -0.72
N VAL A 229 -6.53 -9.31 -1.62
CA VAL A 229 -7.79 -9.99 -1.29
C VAL A 229 -7.61 -11.50 -1.15
N THR A 230 -6.81 -12.11 -2.03
CA THR A 230 -6.64 -13.57 -2.08
C THR A 230 -5.31 -14.05 -1.53
N ALA A 231 -4.34 -13.16 -1.34
CA ALA A 231 -2.94 -13.48 -1.02
C ALA A 231 -2.26 -14.43 -2.04
N LEU A 232 -2.80 -14.51 -3.24
CA LEU A 232 -2.31 -15.33 -4.35
C LEU A 232 -1.96 -14.44 -5.54
N PRO A 233 -1.19 -14.93 -6.54
CA PRO A 233 -0.94 -14.18 -7.76
C PRO A 233 -2.23 -13.73 -8.43
N GLN A 234 -2.22 -12.49 -8.94
CA GLN A 234 -3.32 -11.96 -9.77
C GLN A 234 -3.45 -12.84 -11.02
N GLY A 235 -4.68 -13.03 -11.48
CA GLY A 235 -4.94 -13.85 -12.65
C GLY A 235 -5.01 -13.04 -13.94
N THR A 236 -6.14 -13.22 -14.66
CA THR A 236 -6.41 -12.52 -15.93
C THR A 236 -6.65 -11.03 -15.73
N PRO A 237 -6.50 -10.19 -16.77
CA PRO A 237 -6.80 -8.75 -16.70
C PRO A 237 -8.18 -8.43 -16.12
N SER A 238 -9.23 -9.15 -16.53
CA SER A 238 -10.58 -8.97 -15.95
C SER A 238 -10.65 -9.35 -14.47
N GLY A 239 -9.93 -10.39 -14.06
CA GLY A 239 -9.80 -10.77 -12.65
C GLY A 239 -9.06 -9.73 -11.81
N ILE A 240 -8.04 -9.07 -12.38
CA ILE A 240 -7.31 -7.97 -11.72
C ILE A 240 -8.27 -6.82 -11.42
N SER A 241 -9.01 -6.33 -12.42
CA SER A 241 -9.98 -5.25 -12.24
C SER A 241 -10.98 -5.58 -11.12
N SER A 242 -11.58 -6.78 -11.18
CA SER A 242 -12.57 -7.22 -10.18
C SER A 242 -11.98 -7.24 -8.75
N ARG A 243 -10.75 -7.74 -8.59
CA ARG A 243 -10.10 -7.79 -7.26
C ARG A 243 -9.70 -6.42 -6.73
N LEU A 244 -9.29 -5.48 -7.60
CA LEU A 244 -9.02 -4.10 -7.18
C LEU A 244 -10.29 -3.40 -6.67
N VAL A 245 -11.44 -3.68 -7.28
CA VAL A 245 -12.75 -3.19 -6.80
C VAL A 245 -13.13 -3.86 -5.47
N GLU A 246 -12.98 -5.17 -5.37
CA GLU A 246 -13.25 -5.93 -4.15
C GLU A 246 -12.35 -5.51 -2.99
N GLN A 247 -11.09 -5.17 -3.26
CA GLN A 247 -10.10 -4.73 -2.27
C GLN A 247 -10.60 -3.55 -1.41
N VAL A 248 -11.43 -2.68 -1.97
CA VAL A 248 -11.94 -1.47 -1.27
C VAL A 248 -12.70 -1.81 0.00
N THR A 249 -13.39 -2.94 0.03
CA THR A 249 -14.23 -3.40 1.16
C THR A 249 -13.73 -4.70 1.81
N SER A 250 -12.63 -5.25 1.31
CA SER A 250 -12.07 -6.53 1.78
C SER A 250 -10.81 -6.32 2.62
N PRO A 251 -10.49 -7.26 3.53
CA PRO A 251 -9.25 -7.20 4.28
C PRO A 251 -8.02 -7.30 3.39
N VAL A 252 -6.97 -6.61 3.78
CA VAL A 252 -5.63 -6.74 3.20
C VAL A 252 -4.91 -7.90 3.89
N LEU A 253 -4.72 -9.01 3.18
CA LEU A 253 -4.09 -10.24 3.66
C LEU A 253 -2.55 -10.18 3.51
N TRP A 254 -1.91 -9.16 4.13
CA TRP A 254 -0.48 -8.88 3.91
C TRP A 254 0.42 -9.99 4.43
N GLU A 255 0.22 -10.43 5.68
CA GLU A 255 1.00 -11.53 6.25
C GLU A 255 0.89 -12.81 5.41
N THR A 256 -0.32 -13.16 4.99
CA THR A 256 -0.56 -14.34 4.14
C THR A 256 0.13 -14.21 2.78
N SER A 257 0.12 -13.00 2.19
CA SER A 257 0.83 -12.70 0.94
C SER A 257 2.34 -12.88 1.08
N MET A 258 2.93 -12.41 2.18
CA MET A 258 4.36 -12.58 2.42
C MET A 258 4.73 -14.04 2.71
N ARG A 259 3.90 -14.76 3.47
CA ARG A 259 4.09 -16.21 3.70
C ARG A 259 3.96 -17.02 2.42
N TYR A 260 3.05 -16.64 1.51
CA TYR A 260 2.97 -17.23 0.18
C TYR A 260 4.30 -17.07 -0.58
N LEU A 261 4.86 -15.86 -0.63
CA LEU A 261 6.14 -15.62 -1.30
C LEU A 261 7.28 -16.41 -0.66
N LEU A 262 7.39 -16.41 0.67
CA LEU A 262 8.41 -17.21 1.40
C LEU A 262 8.31 -18.70 1.08
N ALA A 263 7.11 -19.26 1.02
CA ALA A 263 6.86 -20.66 0.66
C ALA A 263 7.21 -21.00 -0.81
N HIS A 264 7.43 -19.97 -1.67
CA HIS A 264 7.81 -20.10 -3.07
C HIS A 264 9.26 -19.65 -3.35
N ASP A 265 10.15 -19.78 -2.35
CA ASP A 265 11.59 -19.52 -2.43
C ASP A 265 11.99 -18.05 -2.61
N PHE A 266 11.10 -17.10 -2.27
CA PHE A 266 11.48 -15.69 -2.20
C PHE A 266 12.24 -15.45 -0.89
N THR A 267 13.46 -14.95 -1.01
CA THR A 267 14.34 -14.71 0.14
C THR A 267 14.82 -13.25 0.22
N ARG A 268 14.69 -12.49 -0.87
CA ARG A 268 15.00 -11.06 -0.93
C ARG A 268 13.75 -10.26 -1.21
N PHE A 269 13.56 -9.19 -0.45
CA PHE A 269 12.46 -8.26 -0.60
C PHE A 269 12.99 -6.83 -0.62
N ILE A 270 12.51 -6.01 -1.54
CA ILE A 270 12.92 -4.62 -1.69
C ILE A 270 11.67 -3.74 -1.53
N GLU A 271 11.58 -3.01 -0.42
CA GLU A 271 10.51 -2.05 -0.18
C GLU A 271 10.80 -0.75 -0.93
N LEU A 272 9.84 -0.30 -1.73
CA LEU A 272 9.92 0.88 -2.59
C LEU A 272 8.84 1.89 -2.21
N GLY A 273 9.26 3.13 -1.98
CA GLY A 273 8.38 4.22 -1.58
C GLY A 273 8.68 4.77 -0.20
N PRO A 274 7.89 5.73 0.31
CA PRO A 274 8.19 6.39 1.57
C PRO A 274 8.09 5.44 2.76
N GLY A 275 8.98 5.63 3.74
CA GLY A 275 8.99 4.87 5.00
C GLY A 275 9.60 3.46 4.89
N THR A 276 9.38 2.65 5.92
CA THR A 276 9.95 1.29 6.08
C THR A 276 8.97 0.34 6.79
N ALA A 277 7.67 0.59 6.65
CA ALA A 277 6.64 -0.16 7.37
C ALA A 277 6.60 -1.65 6.95
N LEU A 278 6.74 -1.93 5.65
CA LEU A 278 6.71 -3.30 5.12
C LEU A 278 7.93 -4.09 5.55
N SER A 279 9.11 -3.44 5.61
CA SER A 279 10.33 -4.00 6.19
C SER A 279 10.13 -4.37 7.66
N GLY A 280 9.44 -3.51 8.41
CA GLY A 280 9.08 -3.77 9.80
C GLY A 280 8.14 -4.96 9.97
N PHE A 281 7.16 -5.12 9.08
CA PHE A 281 6.25 -6.27 9.08
C PHE A 281 6.99 -7.56 8.71
N MET A 282 7.84 -7.53 7.66
CA MET A 282 8.59 -8.70 7.22
C MET A 282 9.52 -9.22 8.32
N LYS A 283 10.23 -8.36 9.05
CA LYS A 283 11.07 -8.77 10.20
C LYS A 283 10.31 -9.53 11.28
N ARG A 284 9.00 -9.35 11.38
CA ARG A 284 8.13 -10.08 12.33
C ARG A 284 7.55 -11.35 11.71
N ILE A 285 7.41 -11.41 10.38
CA ILE A 285 6.94 -12.59 9.64
C ILE A 285 8.10 -13.60 9.51
N ASP A 286 9.25 -13.14 9.04
CA ASP A 286 10.49 -13.94 8.93
C ASP A 286 11.73 -13.04 9.11
N LYS A 287 12.51 -13.31 10.16
CA LYS A 287 13.74 -12.55 10.45
C LYS A 287 14.90 -12.90 9.49
N ASN A 288 14.81 -14.01 8.77
CA ASN A 288 15.86 -14.46 7.84
C ASN A 288 15.68 -13.85 6.44
N ALA A 289 14.52 -13.25 6.15
CA ALA A 289 14.28 -12.57 4.89
C ALA A 289 15.23 -11.38 4.72
N GLN A 290 15.93 -11.32 3.60
CA GLN A 290 16.77 -10.18 3.26
C GLN A 290 15.88 -8.99 2.88
N MET A 291 15.87 -7.95 3.71
CA MET A 291 15.12 -6.72 3.44
C MET A 291 16.07 -5.60 3.00
N LEU A 292 15.74 -5.01 1.86
CA LEU A 292 16.32 -3.77 1.34
C LEU A 292 15.19 -2.74 1.18
N ASN A 293 15.52 -1.45 1.09
CA ASN A 293 14.52 -0.41 0.84
C ASN A 293 15.06 0.75 0.02
N VAL A 294 14.18 1.44 -0.69
CA VAL A 294 14.45 2.70 -1.39
C VAL A 294 13.32 3.68 -1.06
N ALA A 295 13.59 4.58 -0.13
CA ALA A 295 12.67 5.64 0.30
C ALA A 295 13.25 7.03 0.03
N ASP A 296 14.57 7.14 -0.05
CA ASP A 296 15.37 8.35 -0.17
C ASP A 296 16.71 8.04 -0.86
N VAL A 297 17.53 9.08 -1.05
CA VAL A 297 18.86 8.95 -1.68
C VAL A 297 19.76 7.97 -0.93
N ALA A 298 19.82 8.05 0.39
CA ALA A 298 20.73 7.23 1.20
C ALA A 298 20.37 5.74 1.14
N SER A 299 19.09 5.43 1.19
CA SER A 299 18.58 4.05 1.08
C SER A 299 18.72 3.50 -0.34
N LEU A 300 18.59 4.34 -1.39
CA LEU A 300 18.89 3.95 -2.76
C LEU A 300 20.36 3.53 -2.91
N GLU A 301 21.30 4.38 -2.49
CA GLU A 301 22.74 4.08 -2.56
C GLU A 301 23.10 2.80 -1.79
N THR A 302 22.51 2.62 -0.60
CA THR A 302 22.71 1.42 0.21
C THR A 302 22.18 0.17 -0.50
N THR A 303 20.99 0.26 -1.10
CA THR A 303 20.37 -0.85 -1.82
C THR A 303 21.13 -1.20 -3.10
N VAL A 304 21.55 -0.21 -3.88
CA VAL A 304 22.38 -0.43 -5.08
C VAL A 304 23.66 -1.17 -4.72
N LYS A 305 24.40 -0.69 -3.71
CA LYS A 305 25.59 -1.36 -3.21
C LYS A 305 25.33 -2.80 -2.74
N ALA A 306 24.23 -3.05 -2.06
CA ALA A 306 23.86 -4.38 -1.59
C ALA A 306 23.48 -5.35 -2.73
N LEU A 307 23.07 -4.81 -3.88
CA LEU A 307 22.77 -5.58 -5.09
C LEU A 307 24.00 -5.81 -5.98
N GLY A 308 25.15 -5.20 -5.64
CA GLY A 308 26.43 -5.41 -6.32
C GLY A 308 26.58 -4.56 -7.58
N ALA A 309 25.89 -3.43 -7.66
CA ALA A 309 25.98 -2.46 -8.75
C ALA A 309 26.74 -1.20 -8.30
#